data_e8391dc7342978a73e2c73c0a068ddc2
#
_entry.id   e8391dc7342978a73e2c73c0a068ddc2
#
_cell.length_a   1.000
_cell.length_b   1.000
_cell.length_c   1.000
_cell.angle_alpha   90.00
_cell.angle_beta   90.00
_cell.angle_gamma   90.00
#
_symmetry.space_group_name_H-M   'P 1'
#
loop_
_entity.id
_entity.type
_entity.pdbx_description
1 polymer ?
#
loop_
_entity_poly.entity_id
_entity_poly.type
_entity_poly.pdbx_seq_one_letter_code
_entity_poly.pdbx_strand_id
1 'polypeptide(L)'
;MATTTHVPVEVYLRSSYEPDAEYVDGKIEERPMGELDHASWQEAISAWFRQHWAEWGVRALPELQVKVAANRYRVPDVTVLDPSQPREQVITHPPLAVFEILSPEDTLQRLKRRLEDYRVMGIAEIRVIDPQDDTFYRYEDGQLLLRNDTFSHAGRGIVFEMKQIEDLFDK
;
A
#
# COMPACT_ATOMS: atom_id res chain seq x y z
N MET A 1 27.06 19.84 -8.23
CA MET A 1 26.26 18.64 -8.55
C MET A 1 26.22 17.76 -7.31
N ALA A 2 25.06 17.53 -6.75
CA ALA A 2 24.92 16.58 -5.65
C ALA A 2 25.18 15.18 -6.21
N THR A 3 26.23 14.54 -5.74
CA THR A 3 26.53 13.14 -6.08
C THR A 3 25.45 12.30 -5.39
N THR A 4 24.48 11.82 -6.15
CA THR A 4 23.48 10.89 -5.61
C THR A 4 24.22 9.60 -5.29
N THR A 5 24.49 9.36 -4.02
CA THR A 5 25.17 8.15 -3.56
C THR A 5 24.26 6.95 -3.82
N HIS A 6 24.71 6.06 -4.69
CA HIS A 6 24.03 4.79 -4.93
C HIS A 6 24.21 3.91 -3.70
N VAL A 7 23.10 3.50 -3.11
CA VAL A 7 23.07 2.60 -1.94
C VAL A 7 22.90 1.17 -2.45
N PRO A 8 23.78 0.23 -2.09
CA PRO A 8 23.56 -1.19 -2.41
C PRO A 8 22.28 -1.72 -1.73
N VAL A 9 21.55 -2.59 -2.41
CA VAL A 9 20.29 -3.13 -1.90
C VAL A 9 20.48 -3.90 -0.58
N GLU A 10 21.61 -4.55 -0.41
CA GLU A 10 21.94 -5.29 0.82
C GLU A 10 22.08 -4.34 2.02
N VAL A 11 22.53 -3.11 1.79
CA VAL A 11 22.62 -2.09 2.84
C VAL A 11 21.21 -1.64 3.22
N TYR A 12 20.35 -1.38 2.24
CA TYR A 12 18.95 -1.04 2.49
C TYR A 12 18.24 -2.13 3.31
N LEU A 13 18.34 -3.38 2.91
CA LEU A 13 17.65 -4.51 3.55
C LEU A 13 18.13 -4.80 4.99
N ARG A 14 19.32 -4.35 5.36
CA ARG A 14 19.90 -4.51 6.71
C ARG A 14 19.78 -3.26 7.58
N SER A 15 19.25 -2.18 7.03
CA SER A 15 19.14 -0.89 7.73
C SER A 15 17.71 -0.67 8.21
N SER A 16 17.57 0.07 9.30
CA SER A 16 16.30 0.61 9.75
C SER A 16 16.22 2.09 9.41
N TYR A 17 15.05 2.53 9.01
CA TYR A 17 14.79 3.93 8.64
C TYR A 17 13.64 4.47 9.47
N GLU A 18 13.77 5.72 9.92
CA GLU A 18 12.71 6.45 10.59
C GLU A 18 12.60 7.87 10.01
N PRO A 19 11.47 8.18 9.35
CA PRO A 19 10.37 7.26 9.01
C PRO A 19 10.82 6.15 8.07
N ASP A 20 9.98 5.13 7.90
CA ASP A 20 10.23 4.05 6.95
C ASP A 20 10.57 4.60 5.56
N ALA A 21 11.46 3.91 4.86
CA ALA A 21 11.91 4.34 3.55
C ALA A 21 11.76 3.24 2.50
N GLU A 22 11.54 3.67 1.28
CA GLU A 22 11.51 2.82 0.09
C GLU A 22 12.87 2.80 -0.60
N TYR A 23 13.11 1.79 -1.42
CA TYR A 23 14.32 1.67 -2.22
C TYR A 23 13.96 1.65 -3.70
N VAL A 24 14.46 2.61 -4.44
CA VAL A 24 14.14 2.77 -5.86
C VAL A 24 15.43 2.94 -6.66
N ASP A 25 15.83 1.90 -7.37
CA ASP A 25 16.99 1.91 -8.31
C ASP A 25 18.27 2.50 -7.68
N GLY A 26 18.59 2.06 -6.46
CA GLY A 26 19.80 2.51 -5.75
C GLY A 26 19.62 3.75 -4.88
N LYS A 27 18.41 4.28 -4.77
CA LYS A 27 18.12 5.47 -3.96
C LYS A 27 17.17 5.12 -2.82
N ILE A 28 17.42 5.75 -1.68
CA ILE A 28 16.51 5.72 -0.54
C ILE A 28 15.48 6.85 -0.74
N GLU A 29 14.21 6.51 -0.77
CA GLU A 29 13.09 7.45 -0.79
C GLU A 29 12.39 7.41 0.56
N GLU A 30 12.57 8.47 1.36
CA GLU A 30 11.88 8.59 2.65
C GLU A 30 10.37 8.73 2.43
N ARG A 31 9.61 8.07 3.31
CA ARG A 31 8.16 8.22 3.37
C ARG A 31 7.81 9.37 4.30
N PRO A 32 6.70 10.10 4.01
CA PRO A 32 6.19 11.11 4.92
C PRO A 32 5.87 10.52 6.30
N MET A 33 6.01 11.32 7.35
CA MET A 33 5.51 10.96 8.67
C MET A 33 3.98 10.91 8.63
N GLY A 34 3.40 9.87 9.26
CA GLY A 34 1.96 9.71 9.34
C GLY A 34 1.32 10.79 10.20
N GLU A 35 0.31 11.47 9.67
CA GLU A 35 -0.58 12.34 10.42
C GLU A 35 -1.75 11.56 11.00
N LEU A 36 -2.56 12.18 11.85
CA LEU A 36 -3.69 11.53 12.52
C LEU A 36 -4.64 10.85 11.52
N ASP A 37 -5.04 11.56 10.46
CA ASP A 37 -5.99 11.04 9.49
C ASP A 37 -5.41 9.87 8.69
N HIS A 38 -4.13 9.96 8.31
CA HIS A 38 -3.40 8.87 7.67
C HIS A 38 -3.36 7.62 8.57
N ALA A 39 -2.95 7.79 9.83
CA ALA A 39 -2.88 6.68 10.79
C ALA A 39 -4.26 6.07 11.10
N SER A 40 -5.31 6.90 11.15
CA SER A 40 -6.68 6.45 11.37
C SER A 40 -7.18 5.57 10.22
N TRP A 41 -6.94 5.97 8.98
CA TRP A 41 -7.27 5.14 7.81
C TRP A 41 -6.48 3.83 7.79
N GLN A 42 -5.18 3.88 8.08
CA GLN A 42 -4.34 2.69 8.13
C GLN A 42 -4.83 1.67 9.16
N GLU A 43 -5.18 2.15 10.35
CA GLU A 43 -5.73 1.32 11.42
C GLU A 43 -7.11 0.76 11.03
N ALA A 44 -8.01 1.58 10.49
CA ALA A 44 -9.36 1.17 10.13
C ALA A 44 -9.39 0.11 9.02
N ILE A 45 -8.56 0.25 7.99
CA ILE A 45 -8.44 -0.77 6.94
C ILE A 45 -7.94 -2.09 7.55
N SER A 46 -6.90 -2.03 8.37
CA SER A 46 -6.35 -3.22 9.04
C SER A 46 -7.38 -3.89 9.95
N ALA A 47 -8.14 -3.11 10.71
CA ALA A 47 -9.21 -3.60 11.59
C ALA A 47 -10.36 -4.22 10.79
N TRP A 48 -10.78 -3.61 9.68
CA TRP A 48 -11.83 -4.09 8.81
C TRP A 48 -11.53 -5.51 8.31
N PHE A 49 -10.35 -5.73 7.75
CA PHE A 49 -9.96 -7.06 7.30
C PHE A 49 -9.80 -8.07 8.45
N ARG A 50 -9.37 -7.62 9.63
CA ARG A 50 -9.29 -8.48 10.81
C ARG A 50 -10.68 -8.95 11.28
N GLN A 51 -11.68 -8.07 11.26
CA GLN A 51 -13.06 -8.40 11.62
C GLN A 51 -13.67 -9.44 10.66
N HIS A 52 -13.25 -9.43 9.39
CA HIS A 52 -13.75 -10.33 8.35
C HIS A 52 -12.81 -11.50 8.05
N TRP A 53 -11.84 -11.75 8.93
CA TRP A 53 -10.88 -12.85 8.74
C TRP A 53 -11.55 -14.21 8.52
N ALA A 54 -12.56 -14.55 9.34
CA ALA A 54 -13.26 -15.82 9.26
C ALA A 54 -14.02 -16.00 7.94
N GLU A 55 -14.47 -14.90 7.34
CA GLU A 55 -15.23 -14.91 6.10
C GLU A 55 -14.31 -14.95 4.86
N TRP A 56 -13.27 -14.13 4.84
CA TRP A 56 -12.44 -13.94 3.65
C TRP A 56 -11.11 -14.69 3.67
N GLY A 57 -10.62 -15.06 4.84
CA GLY A 57 -9.35 -15.78 5.00
C GLY A 57 -8.12 -15.00 4.52
N VAL A 58 -8.15 -13.67 4.58
CA VAL A 58 -7.04 -12.80 4.16
C VAL A 58 -6.55 -11.93 5.32
N ARG A 59 -5.31 -11.47 5.26
CA ARG A 59 -4.71 -10.60 6.28
C ARG A 59 -4.32 -9.28 5.67
N ALA A 60 -4.70 -8.19 6.31
CA ALA A 60 -4.20 -6.85 6.00
C ALA A 60 -3.20 -6.42 7.08
N LEU A 61 -2.04 -5.99 6.66
CA LEU A 61 -0.94 -5.59 7.53
C LEU A 61 -0.36 -4.25 7.05
N PRO A 62 -0.04 -3.35 7.99
CA PRO A 62 0.57 -2.08 7.65
C PRO A 62 2.06 -2.22 7.33
N GLU A 63 2.55 -1.35 6.49
CA GLU A 63 3.98 -1.04 6.31
C GLU A 63 4.89 -2.25 6.02
N LEU A 64 4.41 -3.19 5.21
CA LEU A 64 5.23 -4.31 4.77
C LEU A 64 6.14 -3.91 3.60
N GLN A 65 7.38 -4.39 3.62
CA GLN A 65 8.25 -4.28 2.45
C GLN A 65 7.79 -5.23 1.34
N VAL A 66 7.57 -4.69 0.16
CA VAL A 66 7.17 -5.42 -1.05
C VAL A 66 8.21 -5.20 -2.14
N LYS A 67 8.82 -6.29 -2.60
CA LYS A 67 9.77 -6.25 -3.72
C LYS A 67 9.00 -6.21 -5.04
N VAL A 68 8.81 -5.02 -5.57
CA VAL A 68 8.02 -4.81 -6.80
C VAL A 68 8.81 -5.03 -8.08
N ALA A 69 10.14 -4.94 -8.03
CA ALA A 69 11.06 -5.21 -9.14
C ALA A 69 12.45 -5.58 -8.60
N ALA A 70 13.38 -5.96 -9.48
CA ALA A 70 14.71 -6.42 -9.09
C ALA A 70 15.44 -5.45 -8.14
N ASN A 71 15.33 -4.13 -8.38
CA ASN A 71 15.98 -3.07 -7.61
C ASN A 71 14.97 -2.07 -7.03
N ARG A 72 13.73 -2.53 -6.73
CA ARG A 72 12.70 -1.68 -6.17
C ARG A 72 11.93 -2.37 -5.07
N TYR A 73 11.89 -1.70 -3.93
CA TYR A 73 11.16 -2.12 -2.73
C TYR A 73 10.25 -0.97 -2.34
N ARG A 74 8.96 -1.25 -2.29
CA ARG A 74 7.94 -0.30 -1.85
C ARG A 74 7.41 -0.73 -0.48
N VAL A 75 6.81 0.23 0.22
CA VAL A 75 6.18 0.01 1.52
C VAL A 75 4.76 0.57 1.45
N PRO A 76 3.79 -0.21 0.95
CA PRO A 76 2.39 0.23 0.93
C PRO A 76 1.89 0.52 2.35
N ASP A 77 0.99 1.48 2.48
CA ASP A 77 0.41 1.80 3.78
C ASP A 77 -0.35 0.60 4.38
N VAL A 78 -1.08 -0.14 3.56
CA VAL A 78 -1.66 -1.43 3.94
C VAL A 78 -1.52 -2.43 2.79
N THR A 79 -1.10 -3.64 3.13
CA THR A 79 -0.96 -4.76 2.18
C THR A 79 -1.89 -5.90 2.58
N VAL A 80 -2.72 -6.37 1.65
CA VAL A 80 -3.63 -7.50 1.86
C VAL A 80 -2.99 -8.77 1.32
N LEU A 81 -2.71 -9.70 2.22
CA LEU A 81 -2.02 -10.95 1.93
C LEU A 81 -2.97 -12.14 1.83
N ASP A 82 -2.64 -13.05 0.93
CA ASP A 82 -3.20 -14.39 0.87
C ASP A 82 -2.37 -15.34 1.75
N PRO A 83 -2.91 -15.86 2.86
CA PRO A 83 -2.16 -16.77 3.74
C PRO A 83 -1.80 -18.11 3.11
N SER A 84 -2.35 -18.45 1.95
CA SER A 84 -1.95 -19.65 1.19
C SER A 84 -0.61 -19.48 0.49
N GLN A 85 -0.15 -18.24 0.33
CA GLN A 85 1.18 -17.94 -0.20
C GLN A 85 2.28 -18.16 0.86
N PRO A 86 3.53 -18.41 0.45
CA PRO A 86 4.64 -18.57 1.37
C PRO A 86 4.78 -17.38 2.32
N ARG A 87 5.08 -17.67 3.59
CA ARG A 87 5.36 -16.63 4.59
C ARG A 87 6.76 -16.07 4.38
N GLU A 88 6.84 -14.82 3.98
CA GLU A 88 8.08 -14.09 3.72
C GLU A 88 8.15 -12.83 4.59
N GLN A 89 9.38 -12.42 4.99
CA GLN A 89 9.59 -11.16 5.71
C GLN A 89 9.51 -9.95 4.76
N VAL A 90 10.01 -10.13 3.54
CA VAL A 90 9.84 -9.20 2.42
C VAL A 90 8.96 -9.89 1.41
N ILE A 91 7.86 -9.27 1.04
CA ILE A 91 6.90 -9.87 0.11
C ILE A 91 7.47 -9.84 -1.31
N THR A 92 7.61 -11.00 -1.93
CA THR A 92 8.19 -11.14 -3.28
C THR A 92 7.19 -11.56 -4.34
N HIS A 93 6.00 -11.99 -3.95
CA HIS A 93 4.90 -12.33 -4.85
C HIS A 93 3.77 -11.30 -4.74
N PRO A 94 2.95 -11.12 -5.77
CA PRO A 94 1.91 -10.12 -5.76
C PRO A 94 0.92 -10.35 -4.59
N PRO A 95 0.75 -9.38 -3.68
CA PRO A 95 -0.35 -9.43 -2.72
C PRO A 95 -1.71 -9.29 -3.41
N LEU A 96 -2.79 -9.59 -2.71
CA LEU A 96 -4.15 -9.48 -3.24
C LEU A 96 -4.55 -8.03 -3.52
N ALA A 97 -4.14 -7.13 -2.63
CA ALA A 97 -4.42 -5.72 -2.74
C ALA A 97 -3.38 -4.89 -1.98
N VAL A 98 -3.26 -3.64 -2.37
CA VAL A 98 -2.55 -2.59 -1.62
C VAL A 98 -3.40 -1.35 -1.50
N PHE A 99 -3.25 -0.66 -0.38
CA PHE A 99 -3.85 0.65 -0.12
C PHE A 99 -2.75 1.66 0.13
N GLU A 100 -2.84 2.79 -0.54
CA GLU A 100 -2.04 3.98 -0.31
C GLU A 100 -2.94 5.07 0.26
N ILE A 101 -2.50 5.70 1.32
CA ILE A 101 -3.21 6.79 1.98
C ILE A 101 -2.38 8.05 1.74
N LEU A 102 -2.94 9.03 1.05
CA LEU A 102 -2.21 10.24 0.70
C LEU A 102 -1.83 11.04 1.94
N SER A 103 -0.64 11.61 1.90
CA SER A 103 -0.22 12.64 2.84
C SER A 103 -0.08 13.98 2.11
N PRO A 104 -0.10 15.13 2.83
CA PRO A 104 0.05 16.45 2.20
C PRO A 104 1.36 16.62 1.41
N GLU A 105 2.37 15.82 1.73
CA GLU A 105 3.68 15.86 1.07
C GLU A 105 3.77 15.00 -0.19
N ASP A 106 2.75 14.19 -0.48
CA ASP A 106 2.73 13.37 -1.68
C ASP A 106 2.58 14.22 -2.94
N THR A 107 3.40 13.92 -3.95
CA THR A 107 3.23 14.49 -5.28
C THR A 107 2.57 13.47 -6.20
N LEU A 108 1.76 13.96 -7.13
CA LEU A 108 1.10 13.10 -8.12
C LEU A 108 2.12 12.25 -8.92
N GLN A 109 3.29 12.80 -9.21
CA GLN A 109 4.33 12.08 -9.94
C GLN A 109 4.91 10.91 -9.13
N ARG A 110 5.22 11.13 -7.84
CA ARG A 110 5.72 10.06 -6.95
C ARG A 110 4.67 8.98 -6.75
N LEU A 111 3.42 9.39 -6.51
CA LEU A 111 2.29 8.48 -6.38
C LEU A 111 2.15 7.60 -7.62
N LYS A 112 2.06 8.18 -8.81
CA LYS A 112 1.90 7.41 -10.06
C LYS A 112 3.02 6.40 -10.29
N ARG A 113 4.27 6.74 -9.99
CA ARG A 113 5.40 5.80 -10.11
C ARG A 113 5.22 4.62 -9.18
N ARG A 114 4.79 4.85 -7.95
CA ARG A 114 4.53 3.82 -6.94
C ARG A 114 3.40 2.89 -7.38
N LEU A 115 2.28 3.45 -7.80
CA LEU A 115 1.12 2.69 -8.28
C LEU A 115 1.45 1.87 -9.53
N GLU A 116 2.26 2.40 -10.43
CA GLU A 116 2.71 1.67 -11.62
C GLU A 116 3.62 0.49 -11.26
N ASP A 117 4.48 0.62 -10.27
CA ASP A 117 5.28 -0.48 -9.76
C ASP A 117 4.37 -1.61 -9.24
N TYR A 118 3.28 -1.30 -8.54
CA TYR A 118 2.31 -2.29 -8.08
C TYR A 118 1.59 -2.98 -9.23
N ARG A 119 1.17 -2.20 -10.23
CA ARG A 119 0.51 -2.74 -11.41
C ARG A 119 1.41 -3.71 -12.19
N VAL A 120 2.67 -3.32 -12.41
CA VAL A 120 3.65 -4.15 -13.14
C VAL A 120 3.98 -5.43 -12.37
N MET A 121 4.00 -5.37 -11.04
CA MET A 121 4.15 -6.56 -10.19
C MET A 121 2.98 -7.55 -10.36
N GLY A 122 1.80 -7.08 -10.77
CA GLY A 122 0.61 -7.91 -10.96
C GLY A 122 -0.38 -7.86 -9.79
N ILE A 123 -0.36 -6.81 -8.98
CA ILE A 123 -1.33 -6.61 -7.90
C ILE A 123 -2.69 -6.26 -8.51
N ALA A 124 -3.72 -7.05 -8.21
CA ALA A 124 -5.03 -6.92 -8.84
C ALA A 124 -5.83 -5.70 -8.35
N GLU A 125 -5.76 -5.39 -7.06
CA GLU A 125 -6.48 -4.28 -6.45
C GLU A 125 -5.50 -3.27 -5.87
N ILE A 126 -5.47 -2.08 -6.47
CA ILE A 126 -4.61 -0.97 -6.06
C ILE A 126 -5.52 0.20 -5.74
N ARG A 127 -5.60 0.55 -4.47
CA ARG A 127 -6.51 1.58 -3.94
C ARG A 127 -5.74 2.75 -3.36
N VAL A 128 -6.26 3.95 -3.57
CA VAL A 128 -5.72 5.19 -3.02
C VAL A 128 -6.83 5.92 -2.28
N ILE A 129 -6.53 6.43 -1.10
CA ILE A 129 -7.44 7.19 -0.27
C ILE A 129 -6.85 8.57 -0.05
N ASP A 130 -7.62 9.61 -0.34
CA ASP A 130 -7.31 10.96 0.09
C ASP A 130 -8.07 11.24 1.39
N PRO A 131 -7.38 11.30 2.54
CA PRO A 131 -8.03 11.47 3.83
C PRO A 131 -8.50 12.90 4.09
N GLN A 132 -8.17 13.86 3.22
CA GLN A 132 -8.63 15.26 3.39
C GLN A 132 -10.13 15.42 3.11
N ASP A 133 -10.64 14.65 2.17
CA ASP A 133 -12.04 14.70 1.74
C ASP A 133 -12.70 13.34 1.62
N ASP A 134 -12.04 12.30 2.14
CA ASP A 134 -12.49 10.90 2.10
C ASP A 134 -12.80 10.44 0.66
N THR A 135 -11.94 10.85 -0.26
CA THR A 135 -12.06 10.46 -1.67
C THR A 135 -11.31 9.16 -1.94
N PHE A 136 -11.96 8.26 -2.69
CA PHE A 136 -11.43 6.95 -3.01
C PHE A 136 -11.09 6.85 -4.48
N TYR A 137 -9.90 6.31 -4.77
CA TYR A 137 -9.43 6.06 -6.13
C TYR A 137 -9.06 4.59 -6.30
N ARG A 138 -9.20 4.12 -7.53
CA ARG A 138 -8.65 2.84 -7.98
C ARG A 138 -7.65 3.10 -9.09
N TYR A 139 -6.50 2.46 -9.01
CA TYR A 139 -5.52 2.48 -10.08
C TYR A 139 -5.73 1.28 -11.00
N GLU A 140 -6.08 1.54 -12.25
CA GLU A 140 -6.44 0.53 -13.23
C GLU A 140 -5.96 0.97 -14.61
N ASP A 141 -5.34 0.06 -15.36
CA ASP A 141 -4.84 0.32 -16.73
C ASP A 141 -3.96 1.58 -16.86
N GLY A 142 -3.14 1.85 -15.86
CA GLY A 142 -2.25 3.02 -15.84
C GLY A 142 -2.95 4.33 -15.50
N GLN A 143 -4.20 4.28 -15.07
CA GLN A 143 -5.01 5.45 -14.74
C GLN A 143 -5.46 5.44 -13.27
N LEU A 144 -5.44 6.60 -12.65
CA LEU A 144 -6.02 6.83 -11.34
C LEU A 144 -7.47 7.26 -11.51
N LEU A 145 -8.39 6.35 -11.26
CA LEU A 145 -9.83 6.55 -11.46
C LEU A 145 -10.49 6.92 -10.14
N LEU A 146 -11.27 8.01 -10.15
CA LEU A 146 -12.12 8.37 -9.02
C LEU A 146 -13.23 7.32 -8.89
N ARG A 147 -13.24 6.60 -7.77
CA ARG A 147 -14.21 5.55 -7.47
C ARG A 147 -14.62 5.62 -6.01
N ASN A 148 -15.84 6.03 -5.74
CA ASN A 148 -16.47 5.93 -4.41
C ASN A 148 -17.26 4.63 -4.32
N ASP A 149 -16.68 3.55 -4.80
CA ASP A 149 -17.39 2.34 -5.06
C ASP A 149 -16.90 1.14 -4.23
N THR A 150 -17.40 0.03 -4.59
CA THR A 150 -17.17 -1.27 -4.02
C THR A 150 -15.73 -1.72 -4.19
N PHE A 151 -15.10 -2.14 -3.11
CA PHE A 151 -13.92 -2.99 -3.18
C PHE A 151 -14.37 -4.41 -3.48
N SER A 152 -13.76 -5.06 -4.45
CA SER A 152 -14.06 -6.46 -4.76
C SER A 152 -12.82 -7.25 -5.14
N HIS A 153 -12.75 -8.48 -4.70
CA HIS A 153 -11.77 -9.47 -5.13
C HIS A 153 -12.50 -10.81 -5.35
N ALA A 154 -12.85 -11.09 -6.61
CA ALA A 154 -13.69 -12.22 -6.98
C ALA A 154 -13.10 -13.58 -6.57
N GLY A 155 -11.77 -13.75 -6.68
CA GLY A 155 -11.08 -14.99 -6.30
C GLY A 155 -11.18 -15.36 -4.82
N ARG A 156 -11.61 -14.41 -3.96
CA ARG A 156 -11.78 -14.60 -2.51
C ARG A 156 -13.20 -14.33 -2.01
N GLY A 157 -14.11 -13.97 -2.90
CA GLY A 157 -15.48 -13.59 -2.51
C GLY A 157 -15.53 -12.34 -1.63
N ILE A 158 -14.55 -11.45 -1.75
CA ILE A 158 -14.49 -10.20 -0.98
C ILE A 158 -15.28 -9.15 -1.72
N VAL A 159 -16.28 -8.59 -1.06
CA VAL A 159 -17.07 -7.44 -1.57
C VAL A 159 -17.47 -6.59 -0.38
N PHE A 160 -17.14 -5.31 -0.43
CA PHE A 160 -17.62 -4.31 0.53
C PHE A 160 -17.53 -2.89 -0.05
N GLU A 161 -18.29 -1.98 0.54
CA GLU A 161 -18.22 -0.56 0.21
C GLU A 161 -17.11 0.11 1.01
N MET A 162 -16.26 0.92 0.35
CA MET A 162 -15.17 1.67 1.03
C MET A 162 -15.70 2.55 2.17
N LYS A 163 -16.91 3.08 2.03
CA LYS A 163 -17.56 3.86 3.08
C LYS A 163 -17.76 3.08 4.39
N GLN A 164 -17.88 1.77 4.34
CA GLN A 164 -18.03 0.95 5.55
C GLN A 164 -16.77 0.98 6.43
N ILE A 165 -15.59 1.17 5.83
CA ILE A 165 -14.35 1.38 6.59
C ILE A 165 -14.34 2.77 7.23
N GLU A 166 -14.75 3.80 6.49
CA GLU A 166 -14.89 5.18 6.99
C GLU A 166 -15.78 5.23 8.24
N ASP A 167 -16.89 4.48 8.25
CA ASP A 167 -17.81 4.41 9.37
C ASP A 167 -17.17 3.88 10.68
N LEU A 168 -15.97 3.29 10.61
CA LEU A 168 -15.23 2.84 11.80
C LEU A 168 -14.58 3.99 12.58
N PHE A 169 -14.42 5.17 11.99
CA PHE A 169 -13.82 6.33 12.65
C PHE A 169 -14.74 7.01 13.66
N ASP A 170 -16.04 6.94 13.43
CA ASP A 170 -17.06 7.69 14.16
C ASP A 170 -17.60 6.92 15.39
N LYS A 171 -16.87 5.91 15.88
CA LYS A 171 -17.32 5.03 16.95
C LYS A 171 -16.49 5.14 18.20
#